data_cc7feca7487e2453941c7d7b54ee07da
#
_entry.id   cc7feca7487e2453941c7d7b54ee07da
#
_cell.length_a   1.000
_cell.length_b   1.000
_cell.length_c   1.000
_cell.angle_alpha   90.00
_cell.angle_beta   90.00
_cell.angle_gamma   90.00
#
_symmetry.space_group_name_H-M   'P 1'
#
loop_
_entity.id
_entity.type
_entity.pdbx_description
1 polymer ?
#
loop_
_entity_poly.entity_id
_entity_poly.type
_entity_poly.pdbx_seq_one_letter_code
_entity_poly.pdbx_strand_id
1 'polypeptide(L)' 'MNAKDLRDMNERELREHVADARRELFGLRFQHATGELENTAGLGTAKRELARALTIARERDIDPDRK' A
#
# COMPACT_ATOMS: atom_id res chain seq x y z
N MET A 1 -4.28 8.22 2.87
CA MET A 1 -5.66 7.79 3.25
C MET A 1 -5.69 7.25 4.65
N ASN A 2 -6.76 7.54 5.38
CA ASN A 2 -6.93 6.96 6.71
C ASN A 2 -7.75 5.67 6.64
N ALA A 3 -7.84 4.97 7.76
CA ALA A 3 -8.54 3.69 7.82
C ALA A 3 -10.02 3.79 7.47
N LYS A 4 -10.65 4.91 7.81
CA LYS A 4 -12.07 5.14 7.50
C LYS A 4 -12.30 5.17 5.98
N ASP A 5 -11.44 5.89 5.26
CA ASP A 5 -11.55 5.98 3.80
C ASP A 5 -11.39 4.61 3.16
N LEU A 6 -10.46 3.82 3.68
CA LEU A 6 -10.22 2.46 3.19
C LEU A 6 -11.42 1.55 3.45
N ARG A 7 -12.05 1.69 4.61
CA ARG A 7 -13.23 0.88 4.96
C ARG A 7 -14.45 1.23 4.11
N ASP A 8 -14.51 2.46 3.61
CA ASP A 8 -15.61 2.92 2.75
C ASP A 8 -15.46 2.46 1.29
N MET A 9 -14.29 1.95 0.92
CA MET A 9 -14.05 1.44 -0.43
C MET A 9 -14.75 0.10 -0.66
N ASN A 10 -15.21 -0.12 -1.89
CA ASN A 10 -15.70 -1.45 -2.26
C ASN A 10 -14.49 -2.39 -2.47
N GLU A 11 -14.77 -3.69 -2.64
CA GLU A 11 -13.71 -4.69 -2.77
C GLU A 11 -12.77 -4.39 -3.93
N ARG A 12 -13.33 -4.01 -5.08
CA ARG A 12 -12.52 -3.70 -6.27
C ARG A 12 -11.60 -2.51 -6.03
N GLU A 13 -12.15 -1.43 -5.45
CA GLU A 13 -11.37 -0.24 -5.16
C GLU A 13 -10.25 -0.53 -4.17
N LEU A 14 -10.54 -1.33 -3.16
CA LEU A 14 -9.55 -1.69 -2.16
C LEU A 14 -8.43 -2.53 -2.76
N ARG A 15 -8.76 -3.48 -3.63
CA ARG A 15 -7.77 -4.29 -4.34
C ARG A 15 -6.87 -3.45 -5.22
N GLU A 16 -7.45 -2.49 -5.94
CA GLU A 16 -6.69 -1.56 -6.77
C GLU A 16 -5.77 -0.68 -5.93
N HIS A 17 -6.28 -0.21 -4.79
CA HIS A 17 -5.48 0.60 -3.87
C HIS A 17 -4.27 -0.17 -3.33
N VAL A 18 -4.45 -1.43 -2.96
CA VAL A 18 -3.36 -2.30 -2.50
C VAL A 18 -2.32 -2.49 -3.60
N ALA A 19 -2.76 -2.75 -4.83
CA ALA A 19 -1.86 -2.93 -5.97
C ALA A 19 -1.04 -1.66 -6.24
N ASP A 20 -1.69 -0.50 -6.20
CA ASP A 20 -1.03 0.78 -6.40
C ASP A 20 -0.02 1.07 -5.29
N ALA A 21 -0.38 0.78 -4.04
CA ALA A 21 0.50 0.96 -2.90
C ALA A 21 1.74 0.07 -2.99
N ARG A 22 1.57 -1.17 -3.46
CA ARG A 22 2.70 -2.09 -3.69
C ARG A 22 3.64 -1.58 -4.77
N ARG A 23 3.08 -1.06 -5.86
CA ARG A 23 3.90 -0.49 -6.95
C ARG A 23 4.68 0.71 -6.47
N GLU A 24 4.05 1.58 -5.73
CA GLU A 24 4.70 2.76 -5.18
C GLU A 24 5.84 2.39 -4.23
N LEU A 25 5.59 1.44 -3.33
CA LEU A 25 6.62 0.98 -2.40
C LEU A 25 7.79 0.33 -3.14
N PHE A 26 7.49 -0.48 -4.16
CA PHE A 26 8.52 -1.13 -4.96
C PHE A 26 9.39 -0.09 -5.67
N GLY A 27 8.78 0.92 -6.27
CA GLY A 27 9.51 2.01 -6.92
C GLY A 27 10.41 2.77 -5.97
N LEU A 28 9.90 3.08 -4.76
CA LEU A 28 10.69 3.76 -3.74
C LEU A 28 11.87 2.92 -3.26
N ARG A 29 11.66 1.62 -3.10
CA ARG A 29 12.73 0.69 -2.73
C ARG A 29 13.81 0.61 -3.81
N PHE A 30 13.38 0.59 -5.06
CA PHE A 30 14.30 0.58 -6.18
C PHE A 30 15.15 1.85 -6.21
N GLN A 31 14.53 3.02 -6.06
CA GLN A 31 15.23 4.29 -6.02
C GLN A 31 16.22 4.35 -4.86
N HIS A 32 15.84 3.83 -3.71
CA HIS A 32 16.73 3.77 -2.56
C HIS A 32 17.94 2.88 -2.83
N ALA A 33 17.70 1.72 -3.44
CA ALA A 33 18.76 0.76 -3.75
C ALA A 33 19.77 1.31 -4.77
N THR A 34 19.32 2.16 -5.71
CA THR A 34 20.19 2.77 -6.71
C THR A 34 20.86 4.06 -6.23
N GLY A 35 20.55 4.50 -5.01
CA GLY A 35 21.11 5.73 -4.45
C GLY A 35 20.40 7.00 -4.89
N GLU A 36 19.31 6.91 -5.66
CA GLU A 36 18.54 8.07 -6.10
C GLU A 36 17.71 8.68 -4.98
N LEU A 37 17.32 7.87 -4.01
CA LEU A 37 16.50 8.30 -2.88
C LEU A 37 17.37 8.42 -1.63
N GLU A 38 17.68 9.65 -1.22
CA GLU A 38 18.49 9.91 -0.03
C GLU A 38 17.65 9.88 1.25
N ASN A 39 16.41 10.38 1.16
CA ASN A 39 15.51 10.47 2.30
C ASN A 39 14.56 9.26 2.32
N THR A 40 14.63 8.48 3.39
CA THR A 40 13.83 7.26 3.54
C THR A 40 12.48 7.49 4.23
N ALA A 41 12.13 8.72 4.58
CA ALA A 41 10.86 9.03 5.25
C ALA A 41 9.66 8.63 4.40
N GLY A 42 9.71 8.90 3.08
CA GLY A 42 8.66 8.50 2.16
C GLY A 42 8.50 6.98 2.05
N LEU A 43 9.60 6.27 2.15
CA LEU A 43 9.61 4.80 2.13
C LEU A 43 8.85 4.24 3.34
N GLY A 44 9.10 4.78 4.53
CA GLY A 44 8.40 4.38 5.75
C GLY A 44 6.91 4.68 5.69
N THR A 45 6.53 5.83 5.14
CA THR A 45 5.13 6.22 4.97
C THR A 45 4.43 5.27 4.01
N ALA A 46 5.03 4.98 2.85
CA ALA A 46 4.46 4.07 1.86
C ALA A 46 4.27 2.67 2.44
N LYS A 47 5.22 2.22 3.24
CA LYS A 47 5.15 0.92 3.91
C LYS A 47 3.99 0.85 4.88
N ARG A 48 3.78 1.90 5.68
CA ARG A 48 2.66 1.97 6.63
C ARG A 48 1.32 2.02 5.90
N GLU A 49 1.23 2.75 4.81
CA GLU A 49 0.00 2.84 4.02
C GLU A 49 -0.38 1.48 3.43
N LEU A 50 0.61 0.76 2.90
CA LEU A 50 0.38 -0.58 2.39
C LEU A 50 -0.07 -1.52 3.51
N ALA A 51 0.60 -1.48 4.65
CA ALA A 51 0.25 -2.32 5.80
C ALA A 51 -1.19 -2.04 6.27
N ARG A 52 -1.58 -0.76 6.29
CA ARG A 52 -2.94 -0.37 6.68
C ARG A 52 -3.97 -0.91 5.70
N ALA A 53 -3.71 -0.79 4.40
CA ALA A 53 -4.61 -1.30 3.38
C ALA A 53 -4.76 -2.82 3.45
N LEU A 54 -3.66 -3.54 3.69
CA LEU A 54 -3.68 -4.99 3.86
C LEU A 54 -4.47 -5.40 5.11
N THR A 55 -4.33 -4.65 6.20
CA THR A 55 -5.06 -4.90 7.44
C THR A 55 -6.56 -4.75 7.21
N ILE A 56 -6.98 -3.67 6.53
CA ILE A 56 -8.39 -3.43 6.23
C ILE A 56 -8.94 -4.53 5.31
N ALA A 57 -8.17 -4.94 4.30
CA ALA A 57 -8.58 -6.02 3.41
C ALA A 57 -8.80 -7.31 4.19
N ARG A 58 -7.91 -7.62 5.13
CA ARG A 58 -8.02 -8.80 5.98
C ARG A 58 -9.25 -8.74 6.89
N GLU A 59 -9.54 -7.57 7.47
CA GLU A 59 -10.75 -7.36 8.28
C GLU A 59 -12.03 -7.65 7.50
N ARG A 60 -12.01 -7.35 6.20
CA ARG A 60 -13.16 -7.52 5.31
C ARG A 60 -13.14 -8.88 4.60
N ASP A 61 -12.24 -9.76 4.98
CA ASP A 61 -12.09 -11.09 4.39
C ASP A 61 -11.82 -11.03 2.89
N ILE A 62 -11.05 -10.02 2.47
CA ILE A 62 -10.61 -9.84 1.10
C ILE A 62 -9.14 -10.21 1.01
N ASP A 63 -8.79 -11.14 0.12
CA ASP A 63 -7.40 -11.49 -0.14
C ASP A 63 -6.94 -10.73 -1.39
N PRO A 64 -6.10 -9.68 -1.24
CA PRO A 64 -5.67 -8.87 -2.38
C PRO A 64 -4.78 -9.62 -3.36
N ASP A 65 -4.21 -10.74 -2.96
CA ASP A 65 -3.34 -11.56 -3.80
C ASP A 65 -4.12 -12.64 -4.56
N ARG A 66 -5.38 -12.84 -4.21
CA ARG A 66 -6.23 -13.83 -4.84
C ARG A 66 -6.81 -13.28 -6.13
N LYS A 67 -6.61 -14.00 -7.22
CA LYS A 67 -7.16 -13.63 -8.53
C LYS A 67 -8.55 -14.23 -8.74
#